data_5bf8fae92be1c9da8736c242d7083674
#
_entry.id   5bf8fae92be1c9da8736c242d7083674
#
_cell.length_a   1.000
_cell.length_b   1.000
_cell.length_c   1.000
_cell.angle_alpha   90.00
_cell.angle_beta   90.00
_cell.angle_gamma   90.00
#
_symmetry.space_group_name_H-M   'P 1'
#
loop_
_entity.id
_entity.type
_entity.pdbx_description
1 polymer ?
#
loop_
_entity_poly.entity_id
_entity_poly.type
_entity_poly.pdbx_seq_one_letter_code
_entity_poly.pdbx_strand_id
1 'polypeptide(L)'
;MTFLQLSRFTDVALLLLRVILGLVFLTSGWNHLRDPAGRSKDIGLSKRFTIFLGTVELAGSLGIILGVFAQLAAAGLILIMLGAIQKKIFVWRTGFWGKSGTNGWSYDTMLLVMNLVIVTTGGGNLSLEKCLE
;
A
#
# COMPACT_ATOMS: atom_id res chain seq x y z
N MET A 1 0.11 -28.82 4.27
CA MET A 1 -1.08 -29.58 3.86
C MET A 1 -2.31 -28.66 3.82
N THR A 2 -3.01 -28.67 2.70
CA THR A 2 -4.24 -27.88 2.58
C THR A 2 -5.43 -28.74 2.98
N PHE A 3 -6.18 -28.29 3.98
CA PHE A 3 -7.24 -29.07 4.59
C PHE A 3 -8.41 -29.33 3.63
N LEU A 4 -8.84 -28.31 2.90
CA LEU A 4 -10.02 -28.41 2.01
C LEU A 4 -9.68 -28.09 0.56
N GLN A 5 -8.41 -28.15 0.19
CA GLN A 5 -7.93 -27.81 -1.16
C GLN A 5 -8.41 -26.44 -1.63
N LEU A 6 -8.44 -25.47 -0.71
CA LEU A 6 -8.89 -24.13 -1.00
C LEU A 6 -7.86 -23.32 -1.78
N SER A 7 -6.66 -23.90 -1.99
CA SER A 7 -5.59 -23.22 -2.73
C SER A 7 -5.98 -22.90 -4.18
N ARG A 8 -6.98 -23.58 -4.74
CA ARG A 8 -7.48 -23.26 -6.10
C ARG A 8 -8.11 -21.85 -6.16
N PHE A 9 -8.45 -21.27 -5.01
CA PHE A 9 -9.00 -19.93 -4.93
C PHE A 9 -7.95 -18.85 -4.66
N THR A 10 -6.66 -19.20 -4.71
CA THR A 10 -5.58 -18.28 -4.41
C THR A 10 -5.59 -17.06 -5.33
N ASP A 11 -5.85 -17.26 -6.64
CA ASP A 11 -5.88 -16.14 -7.58
C ASP A 11 -7.00 -15.14 -7.26
N VAL A 12 -8.16 -15.66 -6.85
CA VAL A 12 -9.29 -14.79 -6.44
C VAL A 12 -8.94 -14.03 -5.16
N ALA A 13 -8.33 -14.72 -4.19
CA ALA A 13 -7.92 -14.07 -2.95
C ALA A 13 -6.87 -12.99 -3.20
N LEU A 14 -5.92 -13.24 -4.08
CA LEU A 14 -4.90 -12.26 -4.45
C LEU A 14 -5.51 -11.07 -5.19
N LEU A 15 -6.50 -11.31 -6.05
CA LEU A 15 -7.21 -10.21 -6.71
C LEU A 15 -7.92 -9.33 -5.70
N LEU A 16 -8.62 -9.91 -4.73
CA LEU A 16 -9.30 -9.15 -3.68
C LEU A 16 -8.27 -8.37 -2.84
N LEU A 17 -7.16 -8.99 -2.50
CA LEU A 17 -6.08 -8.33 -1.77
C LEU A 17 -5.58 -7.11 -2.53
N ARG A 18 -5.32 -7.25 -3.84
CA ARG A 18 -4.85 -6.17 -4.68
C ARG A 18 -5.86 -5.03 -4.76
N VAL A 19 -7.14 -5.34 -4.93
CA VAL A 19 -8.18 -4.31 -5.03
C VAL A 19 -8.27 -3.52 -3.73
N ILE A 20 -8.34 -4.19 -2.59
CA ILE A 20 -8.45 -3.51 -1.30
C ILE A 20 -7.18 -2.70 -0.99
N LEU A 21 -6.02 -3.30 -1.18
CA LEU A 21 -4.76 -2.62 -0.95
C LEU A 21 -4.61 -1.40 -1.86
N GLY A 22 -4.97 -1.57 -3.12
CA GLY A 22 -4.92 -0.47 -4.10
C GLY A 22 -5.86 0.66 -3.73
N LEU A 23 -7.07 0.36 -3.27
CA LEU A 23 -8.01 1.40 -2.85
C LEU A 23 -7.48 2.19 -1.66
N VAL A 24 -6.83 1.55 -0.70
CA VAL A 24 -6.23 2.23 0.44
C VAL A 24 -5.16 3.22 -0.04
N PHE A 25 -4.25 2.77 -0.89
CA PHE A 25 -3.18 3.63 -1.39
C PHE A 25 -3.68 4.68 -2.39
N LEU A 26 -4.71 4.35 -3.17
CA LEU A 26 -5.33 5.31 -4.08
C LEU A 26 -5.90 6.49 -3.30
N THR A 27 -6.63 6.20 -2.22
CA THR A 27 -7.20 7.21 -1.34
C THR A 27 -6.09 8.04 -0.69
N SER A 28 -5.05 7.39 -0.19
CA SER A 28 -3.91 8.09 0.43
C SER A 28 -3.21 9.00 -0.57
N GLY A 29 -2.92 8.49 -1.77
CA GLY A 29 -2.27 9.28 -2.81
C GLY A 29 -3.10 10.47 -3.24
N TRP A 30 -4.41 10.26 -3.40
CA TRP A 30 -5.34 11.34 -3.74
C TRP A 30 -5.35 12.43 -2.67
N ASN A 31 -5.37 12.03 -1.38
CA ASN A 31 -5.35 12.98 -0.28
C ASN A 31 -4.07 13.81 -0.25
N HIS A 32 -2.93 13.18 -0.57
CA HIS A 32 -1.64 13.90 -0.65
C HIS A 32 -1.64 14.92 -1.79
N LEU A 33 -2.25 14.59 -2.93
CA LEU A 33 -2.26 15.47 -4.10
C LEU A 33 -3.33 16.56 -4.02
N ARG A 34 -4.44 16.28 -3.35
CA ARG A 34 -5.55 17.23 -3.24
C ARG A 34 -5.20 18.43 -2.39
N ASP A 35 -4.46 18.22 -1.31
CA ASP A 35 -4.03 19.30 -0.41
C ASP A 35 -2.60 19.06 0.05
N PRO A 36 -1.62 19.26 -0.85
CA PRO A 36 -0.22 18.98 -0.50
C PRO A 36 0.30 19.84 0.64
N ALA A 37 -0.15 21.10 0.73
CA ALA A 37 0.31 22.01 1.79
C ALA A 37 -0.16 21.54 3.17
N GLY A 38 -1.45 21.19 3.31
CA GLY A 38 -2.00 20.66 4.55
C GLY A 38 -1.38 19.33 4.95
N ARG A 39 -1.27 18.41 3.98
CA ARG A 39 -0.70 17.09 4.25
C ARG A 39 0.79 17.17 4.61
N SER A 40 1.54 18.10 3.99
CA SER A 40 2.96 18.26 4.32
C SER A 40 3.16 18.69 5.77
N LYS A 41 2.27 19.50 6.30
CA LYS A 41 2.30 19.89 7.71
C LYS A 41 1.98 18.70 8.62
N ASP A 42 0.98 17.89 8.25
CA ASP A 42 0.54 16.75 9.03
C ASP A 42 1.64 15.67 9.12
N ILE A 43 2.34 15.41 8.02
CA ILE A 43 3.33 14.35 7.97
C ILE A 43 4.76 14.84 8.24
N GLY A 44 4.95 16.15 8.38
CA GLY A 44 6.26 16.72 8.70
C GLY A 44 7.27 16.66 7.57
N LEU A 45 6.79 16.66 6.31
CA LEU A 45 7.64 16.61 5.12
C LEU A 45 7.41 17.85 4.26
N SER A 46 8.30 18.10 3.29
CA SER A 46 8.16 19.24 2.39
C SER A 46 6.94 19.04 1.48
N LYS A 47 6.38 20.15 0.97
CA LYS A 47 5.27 20.12 0.02
C LYS A 47 5.64 19.33 -1.24
N ARG A 48 6.85 19.54 -1.77
CA ARG A 48 7.33 18.85 -2.97
C ARG A 48 7.41 17.34 -2.74
N PHE A 49 7.92 16.93 -1.58
CA PHE A 49 8.03 15.51 -1.24
C PHE A 49 6.64 14.90 -1.05
N THR A 50 5.69 15.66 -0.49
CA THR A 50 4.31 15.21 -0.33
C THR A 50 3.65 14.95 -1.69
N ILE A 51 3.87 15.85 -2.66
CA ILE A 51 3.38 15.64 -4.03
C ILE A 51 4.00 14.40 -4.65
N PHE A 52 5.30 14.21 -4.45
CA PHE A 52 6.01 13.02 -4.94
C PHE A 52 5.42 11.75 -4.35
N LEU A 53 5.21 11.70 -3.03
CA LEU A 53 4.60 10.55 -2.37
C LEU A 53 3.21 10.27 -2.91
N GLY A 54 2.39 11.30 -3.05
CA GLY A 54 1.04 11.14 -3.58
C GLY A 54 1.04 10.58 -4.99
N THR A 55 1.93 11.05 -5.84
CA THR A 55 2.06 10.57 -7.22
C THR A 55 2.50 9.10 -7.25
N VAL A 56 3.49 8.73 -6.44
CA VAL A 56 3.98 7.36 -6.38
C VAL A 56 2.89 6.42 -5.83
N GLU A 57 2.19 6.84 -4.78
CA GLU A 57 1.11 6.03 -4.21
C GLU A 57 -0.03 5.85 -5.22
N LEU A 58 -0.40 6.90 -5.93
CA LEU A 58 -1.46 6.84 -6.92
C LEU A 58 -1.09 5.91 -8.08
N ALA A 59 0.11 6.10 -8.65
CA ALA A 59 0.59 5.26 -9.74
C ALA A 59 0.76 3.81 -9.28
N GLY A 60 1.34 3.60 -8.11
CA GLY A 60 1.53 2.25 -7.56
C GLY A 60 0.21 1.55 -7.29
N SER A 61 -0.79 2.27 -6.77
CA SER A 61 -2.10 1.70 -6.49
C SER A 61 -2.80 1.25 -7.76
N LEU A 62 -2.71 2.03 -8.83
CA LEU A 62 -3.29 1.65 -10.11
C LEU A 62 -2.60 0.41 -10.68
N GLY A 63 -1.28 0.33 -10.57
CA GLY A 63 -0.53 -0.85 -11.00
C GLY A 63 -0.93 -2.10 -10.22
N ILE A 64 -1.15 -1.98 -8.93
CA ILE A 64 -1.57 -3.09 -8.10
C ILE A 64 -3.00 -3.54 -8.43
N ILE A 65 -3.93 -2.60 -8.57
CA ILE A 65 -5.33 -2.93 -8.89
C ILE A 65 -5.41 -3.63 -10.25
N LEU A 66 -4.77 -3.07 -11.26
CA LEU A 66 -4.80 -3.64 -12.61
C LEU A 66 -3.90 -4.87 -12.77
N GLY A 67 -2.94 -5.04 -11.87
CA GLY A 67 -1.99 -6.14 -11.96
C GLY A 67 -0.94 -5.93 -13.02
N VAL A 68 -0.56 -4.67 -13.27
CA VAL A 68 0.52 -4.31 -14.21
C VAL A 68 1.71 -3.85 -13.38
N PHE A 69 2.86 -4.51 -13.56
CA PHE A 69 4.06 -4.28 -12.76
C PHE A 69 3.77 -4.32 -11.25
N ALA A 70 2.90 -5.26 -10.84
CA ALA A 70 2.44 -5.33 -9.45
C ALA A 70 3.58 -5.50 -8.45
N GLN A 71 4.60 -6.30 -8.80
CA GLN A 71 5.74 -6.52 -7.92
C GLN A 71 6.56 -5.24 -7.72
N LEU A 72 6.79 -4.50 -8.80
CA LEU A 72 7.52 -3.23 -8.72
C LEU A 72 6.73 -2.19 -7.91
N ALA A 73 5.44 -2.09 -8.18
CA ALA A 73 4.56 -1.18 -7.44
C ALA A 73 4.54 -1.52 -5.96
N ALA A 74 4.39 -2.79 -5.62
CA ALA A 74 4.36 -3.24 -4.24
C ALA A 74 5.69 -2.97 -3.54
N ALA A 75 6.82 -3.16 -4.22
CA ALA A 75 8.13 -2.87 -3.65
C ALA A 75 8.27 -1.39 -3.31
N GLY A 76 7.81 -0.51 -4.20
CA GLY A 76 7.83 0.93 -3.94
C GLY A 76 6.96 1.32 -2.75
N LEU A 77 5.77 0.73 -2.65
CA LEU A 77 4.87 0.99 -1.53
C LEU A 77 5.45 0.47 -0.21
N ILE A 78 6.19 -0.64 -0.24
CA ILE A 78 6.89 -1.15 0.96
C ILE A 78 7.87 -0.11 1.49
N LEU A 79 8.63 0.53 0.61
CA LEU A 79 9.57 1.57 1.03
C LEU A 79 8.85 2.73 1.70
N ILE A 80 7.70 3.13 1.16
CA ILE A 80 6.87 4.18 1.75
C ILE A 80 6.36 3.75 3.13
N MET A 81 5.91 2.51 3.28
CA MET A 81 5.42 2.00 4.55
C MET A 81 6.51 1.91 5.61
N LEU A 82 7.73 1.53 5.22
CA LEU A 82 8.86 1.52 6.15
C LEU A 82 9.12 2.93 6.69
N GLY A 83 9.07 3.94 5.83
CA GLY A 83 9.22 5.32 6.26
C GLY A 83 8.10 5.76 7.20
N ALA A 84 6.87 5.38 6.90
CA ALA A 84 5.72 5.73 7.75
C ALA A 84 5.81 5.06 9.11
N ILE A 85 6.20 3.79 9.16
CA ILE A 85 6.37 3.06 10.41
C ILE A 85 7.45 3.72 11.27
N GLN A 86 8.58 4.07 10.66
CA GLN A 86 9.67 4.76 11.36
C GLN A 86 9.18 6.06 11.99
N LYS A 87 8.42 6.87 11.25
CA LYS A 87 7.90 8.13 11.77
C LYS A 87 6.91 7.91 12.91
N LYS A 88 6.03 6.93 12.80
CA LYS A 88 5.03 6.66 13.84
C LYS A 88 5.67 6.13 15.13
N ILE A 89 6.74 5.36 15.02
CA ILE A 89 7.42 4.82 16.20
C ILE A 89 8.31 5.90 16.87
N PHE A 90 9.13 6.59 16.10
CA PHE A 90 10.20 7.43 16.64
C PHE A 90 9.87 8.92 16.70
N VAL A 91 9.05 9.42 15.78
CA VAL A 91 8.74 10.86 15.71
C VAL A 91 7.39 11.16 16.34
N TRP A 92 6.33 10.51 15.86
CA TRP A 92 4.97 10.78 16.32
C TRP A 92 4.58 9.97 17.54
N ARG A 93 5.23 8.86 17.79
CA ARG A 93 5.02 7.99 18.95
C ARG A 93 3.54 7.64 19.14
N THR A 94 2.91 7.21 18.05
CA THR A 94 1.48 6.87 18.06
C THR A 94 1.16 5.58 18.82
N GLY A 95 2.17 4.73 19.08
CA GLY A 95 1.96 3.40 19.62
C GLY A 95 1.50 2.42 18.54
N PHE A 96 1.52 1.13 18.89
CA PHE A 96 1.16 0.06 17.93
C PHE A 96 -0.30 0.20 17.47
N TRP A 97 -1.22 0.41 18.40
CA TRP A 97 -2.65 0.50 18.09
C TRP A 97 -3.10 1.92 17.73
N GLY A 98 -2.26 2.91 17.97
CA GLY A 98 -2.58 4.29 17.69
C GLY A 98 -3.15 5.04 18.89
N LYS A 99 -3.50 6.28 18.64
CA LYS A 99 -4.14 7.16 19.63
C LYS A 99 -5.48 7.61 19.08
N SER A 100 -6.27 8.29 19.91
CA SER A 100 -7.54 8.87 19.48
C SER A 100 -7.34 9.73 18.22
N GLY A 101 -8.03 9.39 17.15
CA GLY A 101 -7.99 10.12 15.89
C GLY A 101 -6.83 9.77 14.96
N THR A 102 -5.93 8.86 15.37
CA THR A 102 -4.80 8.47 14.51
C THR A 102 -4.60 6.95 14.55
N ASN A 103 -4.22 6.39 13.39
CA ASN A 103 -3.85 4.98 13.31
C ASN A 103 -2.44 4.78 13.86
N GLY A 104 -2.23 3.66 14.55
CA GLY A 104 -0.92 3.25 14.99
C GLY A 104 -0.09 2.64 13.86
N TRP A 105 1.13 2.25 14.18
CA TRP A 105 2.00 1.63 13.18
C TRP A 105 1.57 0.19 12.85
N SER A 106 0.61 -0.38 13.60
CA SER A 106 -0.01 -1.66 13.22
C SER A 106 -0.68 -1.58 11.84
N TYR A 107 -1.35 -0.45 11.55
CA TYR A 107 -1.99 -0.22 10.26
C TYR A 107 -0.98 -0.29 9.12
N ASP A 108 0.14 0.42 9.28
CA ASP A 108 1.18 0.43 8.25
C ASP A 108 1.88 -0.92 8.13
N THR A 109 2.05 -1.64 9.24
CA THR A 109 2.63 -2.97 9.23
C THR A 109 1.75 -3.96 8.48
N MET A 110 0.42 -3.88 8.66
CA MET A 110 -0.50 -4.71 7.89
C MET A 110 -0.39 -4.44 6.40
N LEU A 111 -0.33 -3.16 6.01
CA LEU A 111 -0.17 -2.80 4.60
C LEU A 111 1.16 -3.28 4.04
N LEU A 112 2.22 -3.20 4.84
CA LEU A 112 3.54 -3.68 4.44
C LEU A 112 3.53 -5.19 4.18
N VAL A 113 2.92 -5.97 5.07
CA VAL A 113 2.83 -7.43 4.91
C VAL A 113 1.99 -7.79 3.69
N MET A 114 0.88 -7.07 3.46
CA MET A 114 0.05 -7.27 2.27
C MET A 114 0.85 -7.03 0.98
N ASN A 115 1.69 -5.98 0.98
CA ASN A 115 2.58 -5.73 -0.16
C ASN A 115 3.64 -6.82 -0.32
N LEU A 116 4.14 -7.38 0.78
CA LEU A 116 5.08 -8.51 0.71
C LEU A 116 4.47 -9.72 0.02
N VAL A 117 3.19 -10.00 0.27
CA VAL A 117 2.48 -11.08 -0.41
C VAL A 117 2.48 -10.82 -1.93
N ILE A 118 2.21 -9.58 -2.35
CA ILE A 118 2.19 -9.24 -3.77
C ILE A 118 3.58 -9.35 -4.39
N VAL A 119 4.62 -8.88 -3.68
CA VAL A 119 6.00 -8.96 -4.17
C VAL A 119 6.41 -10.42 -4.40
N THR A 120 6.04 -11.30 -3.48
CA THR A 120 6.47 -12.70 -3.54
C THR A 120 5.64 -13.54 -4.50
N THR A 121 4.38 -13.16 -4.76
CA THR A 121 3.47 -13.93 -5.62
C THR A 121 3.30 -13.34 -7.01
N GLY A 122 3.64 -12.07 -7.21
CA GLY A 122 3.35 -11.36 -8.45
C GLY A 122 1.91 -10.92 -8.60
N GLY A 123 1.09 -11.10 -7.55
CA GLY A 123 -0.30 -10.67 -7.55
C GLY A 123 -1.30 -11.66 -8.12
N GLY A 124 -0.85 -12.85 -8.53
CA GLY A 124 -1.73 -13.90 -9.05
C GLY A 124 -1.96 -13.82 -10.56
N ASN A 125 -2.77 -14.74 -11.06
CA ASN A 125 -3.02 -14.87 -12.50
C ASN A 125 -4.18 -14.01 -13.01
N LEU A 126 -5.01 -13.50 -12.13
CA LEU A 126 -6.13 -12.63 -12.50
C LEU A 126 -5.64 -11.18 -12.55
N SER A 127 -4.89 -10.83 -13.58
CA SER A 127 -4.30 -9.51 -13.75
C SER A 127 -4.30 -9.12 -15.21
N LEU A 128 -4.26 -7.80 -15.47
CA LEU A 128 -4.20 -7.27 -16.83
C LEU A 128 -2.92 -7.72 -17.54
N GLU A 129 -1.81 -7.74 -16.83
CA GLU A 129 -0.52 -8.16 -17.38
C GLU A 129 -0.58 -9.60 -17.88
N LYS A 130 -1.22 -10.51 -17.12
CA LYS A 130 -1.39 -11.89 -17.51
C LYS A 130 -2.33 -12.03 -18.72
N CYS A 131 -3.35 -11.18 -18.80
CA CYS A 131 -4.25 -11.18 -19.95
C CYS A 131 -3.56 -10.73 -21.23
N LEU A 132 -2.51 -9.91 -21.13
CA LEU A 132 -1.76 -9.39 -22.27
C LEU A 132 -0.62 -10.30 -22.71
N GLU A 133 -0.29 -11.33 -21.94
CA GLU A 133 0.73 -12.31 -22.30
C GLU A 133 0.26 -13.29 -23.38
#